data_5c2ec0c28f2f5007ad20c3da5100c995
#
_entry.id   5c2ec0c28f2f5007ad20c3da5100c995
#
_cell.length_a   1.000
_cell.length_b   1.000
_cell.length_c   1.000
_cell.angle_alpha   90.00
_cell.angle_beta   90.00
_cell.angle_gamma   90.00
#
_symmetry.space_group_name_H-M   'P 1'
#
loop_
_entity.id
_entity.type
_entity.pdbx_description
1 polymer ?
#
loop_
_entity_poly.entity_id
_entity_poly.type
_entity_poly.pdbx_seq_one_letter_code
_entity_poly.pdbx_strand_id
1 'polypeptide(L)'
;MGRGHDRGQQTLRHGPVSLSFRLDGKIALVTGASRGLGAGIAEALKEAGATVVGTSRKQDSAEQVAKRLDSVPVAMDVSDVSSVRAGVDRVASELGRLDILVNNAGLNIPQGVFDVDEASWDAVLDTNLKGTFFATQAAARHMADCGEGGRIVNVASQAGVVGIEERSAYGSSKGGTVLLTKVLAIELAQHRITVNAVAPTFIATELTRSTLEDPAWRERILSRIPLGRVGGVEDVAAATVYLASPAAEMVTGHTLLVDGGWTAW
;
A
#
# COMPACT_ATOMS: atom_id res chain seq x y z
N MET A 1 -13.76 -2.18 42.32
CA MET A 1 -12.85 -1.04 42.41
C MET A 1 -12.61 -0.58 40.98
N GLY A 2 -13.36 0.46 40.53
CA GLY A 2 -13.33 0.96 39.19
C GLY A 2 -12.06 1.78 38.92
N ARG A 3 -11.31 1.41 37.92
CA ARG A 3 -10.25 2.30 37.36
C ARG A 3 -10.95 3.31 36.45
N GLY A 4 -11.08 4.55 36.94
CA GLY A 4 -11.56 5.67 36.14
C GLY A 4 -10.54 5.93 35.01
N HIS A 5 -11.00 5.80 33.77
CA HIS A 5 -10.30 6.33 32.61
C HIS A 5 -10.46 7.86 32.66
N ASP A 6 -9.40 8.53 33.04
CA ASP A 6 -9.27 9.97 32.84
C ASP A 6 -9.21 10.23 31.31
N ARG A 7 -10.38 10.54 30.75
CA ARG A 7 -10.50 11.05 29.38
C ARG A 7 -10.14 12.54 29.46
N GLY A 8 -8.83 12.85 29.30
CA GLY A 8 -8.35 14.19 29.17
C GLY A 8 -9.25 14.99 28.22
N GLN A 9 -9.82 16.09 28.69
CA GLN A 9 -10.62 16.99 27.88
C GLN A 9 -9.75 17.53 26.72
N GLN A 10 -10.02 17.03 25.53
CA GLN A 10 -9.46 17.56 24.30
C GLN A 10 -10.01 18.97 24.12
N THR A 11 -9.23 19.99 24.44
CA THR A 11 -9.56 21.38 24.14
C THR A 11 -9.71 21.53 22.62
N LEU A 12 -10.90 21.92 22.16
CA LEU A 12 -11.16 22.22 20.75
C LEU A 12 -10.19 23.34 20.31
N ARG A 13 -9.22 22.98 19.46
CA ARG A 13 -8.33 23.96 18.86
C ARG A 13 -9.05 24.66 17.72
N HIS A 14 -9.53 25.86 17.94
CA HIS A 14 -10.07 26.77 16.93
C HIS A 14 -8.94 27.63 16.33
N GLY A 15 -7.97 26.99 15.68
CA GLY A 15 -6.96 27.68 14.86
C GLY A 15 -7.37 27.70 13.39
N PRO A 16 -6.70 28.48 12.52
CA PRO A 16 -6.93 28.41 11.09
C PRO A 16 -6.68 26.99 10.57
N VAL A 17 -7.55 26.51 9.68
CA VAL A 17 -7.39 25.19 9.04
C VAL A 17 -6.10 25.23 8.21
N SER A 18 -5.13 24.37 8.56
CA SER A 18 -3.91 24.18 7.80
C SER A 18 -3.93 22.79 7.19
N LEU A 19 -4.05 22.70 5.86
CA LEU A 19 -3.97 21.46 5.13
C LEU A 19 -2.54 21.26 4.62
N SER A 20 -1.93 20.11 4.93
CA SER A 20 -0.62 19.77 4.42
C SER A 20 -0.61 18.34 3.90
N PHE A 21 -0.19 18.21 2.66
CA PHE A 21 0.14 16.94 2.00
C PHE A 21 1.67 16.71 1.98
N ARG A 22 2.42 17.61 2.60
CA ARG A 22 3.89 17.52 2.68
C ARG A 22 4.32 16.42 3.64
N LEU A 23 5.41 15.76 3.27
CA LEU A 23 6.03 14.65 3.99
C LEU A 23 7.48 14.96 4.37
N ASP A 24 7.81 16.24 4.51
CA ASP A 24 9.17 16.69 4.82
C ASP A 24 9.69 16.04 6.11
N GLY A 25 10.90 15.50 6.05
CA GLY A 25 11.55 14.81 7.17
C GLY A 25 10.97 13.43 7.52
N LYS A 26 10.04 12.91 6.71
CA LYS A 26 9.49 11.56 6.85
C LYS A 26 10.30 10.55 6.05
N ILE A 27 10.45 9.34 6.60
CA ILE A 27 11.08 8.20 5.94
C ILE A 27 10.00 7.21 5.53
N ALA A 28 9.95 6.91 4.23
CA ALA A 28 8.96 6.03 3.63
C ALA A 28 9.63 4.79 3.03
N LEU A 29 9.04 3.62 3.30
CA LEU A 29 9.39 2.35 2.68
C LEU A 29 8.26 1.92 1.72
N VAL A 30 8.61 1.68 0.45
CA VAL A 30 7.67 1.20 -0.58
C VAL A 30 8.09 -0.17 -1.07
N THR A 31 7.25 -1.18 -0.87
CA THR A 31 7.57 -2.54 -1.34
C THR A 31 7.27 -2.68 -2.82
N GLY A 32 8.17 -3.36 -3.57
CA GLY A 32 7.98 -3.60 -5.00
C GLY A 32 8.03 -2.34 -5.86
N ALA A 33 8.99 -1.43 -5.58
CA ALA A 33 9.11 -0.12 -6.22
C ALA A 33 9.95 -0.11 -7.51
N SER A 34 10.27 -1.27 -8.09
CA SER A 34 11.14 -1.32 -9.27
C SER A 34 10.46 -0.81 -10.55
N ARG A 35 9.14 -0.94 -10.66
CA ARG A 35 8.36 -0.53 -11.84
C ARG A 35 6.91 -0.26 -11.50
N GLY A 36 6.16 0.23 -12.50
CA GLY A 36 4.70 0.37 -12.46
C GLY A 36 4.21 1.22 -11.31
N LEU A 37 3.17 0.76 -10.64
CA LEU A 37 2.49 1.51 -9.58
C LEU A 37 3.42 1.83 -8.40
N GLY A 38 4.20 0.85 -7.94
CA GLY A 38 5.13 1.06 -6.83
C GLY A 38 6.22 2.09 -7.12
N ALA A 39 6.70 2.15 -8.37
CA ALA A 39 7.66 3.16 -8.80
C ALA A 39 7.05 4.57 -8.73
N GLY A 40 5.85 4.76 -9.30
CA GLY A 40 5.19 6.06 -9.27
C GLY A 40 4.74 6.50 -7.88
N ILE A 41 4.30 5.58 -7.03
CA ILE A 41 4.02 5.88 -5.63
C ILE A 41 5.29 6.37 -4.92
N ALA A 42 6.43 5.68 -5.11
CA ALA A 42 7.70 6.07 -4.52
C ALA A 42 8.16 7.47 -4.97
N GLU A 43 8.01 7.77 -6.25
CA GLU A 43 8.32 9.08 -6.82
C GLU A 43 7.41 10.18 -6.25
N ALA A 44 6.11 9.93 -6.16
CA ALA A 44 5.15 10.90 -5.61
C ALA A 44 5.38 11.18 -4.12
N LEU A 45 5.74 10.16 -3.31
CA LEU A 45 6.11 10.37 -1.92
C LEU A 45 7.41 11.20 -1.79
N LYS A 46 8.39 10.97 -2.68
CA LYS A 46 9.61 11.77 -2.75
C LYS A 46 9.31 13.22 -3.13
N GLU A 47 8.46 13.46 -4.11
CA GLU A 47 8.02 14.80 -4.52
C GLU A 47 7.27 15.51 -3.37
N ALA A 48 6.50 14.77 -2.59
CA ALA A 48 5.85 15.29 -1.39
C ALA A 48 6.84 15.65 -0.26
N GLY A 49 8.13 15.27 -0.36
CA GLY A 49 9.21 15.65 0.56
C GLY A 49 9.75 14.51 1.43
N ALA A 50 9.26 13.27 1.28
CA ALA A 50 9.78 12.14 2.02
C ALA A 50 11.16 11.67 1.50
N THR A 51 11.99 11.15 2.39
CA THR A 51 13.09 10.26 2.01
C THR A 51 12.50 8.87 1.77
N VAL A 52 12.62 8.36 0.53
CA VAL A 52 11.92 7.13 0.13
C VAL A 52 12.90 6.01 -0.17
N VAL A 53 12.73 4.87 0.51
CA VAL A 53 13.38 3.62 0.18
C VAL A 53 12.39 2.74 -0.59
N GLY A 54 12.76 2.39 -1.81
CA GLY A 54 11.99 1.43 -2.60
C GLY A 54 12.66 0.08 -2.62
N THR A 55 11.89 -1.01 -2.44
CA THR A 55 12.47 -2.35 -2.48
C THR A 55 12.21 -3.08 -3.79
N SER A 56 13.07 -4.03 -4.09
CA SER A 56 12.92 -5.02 -5.16
C SER A 56 13.47 -6.36 -4.70
N ARG A 57 13.01 -7.47 -5.31
CA ARG A 57 13.49 -8.82 -4.95
C ARG A 57 14.97 -9.06 -5.30
N LYS A 58 15.42 -8.49 -6.41
CA LYS A 58 16.80 -8.67 -6.91
C LYS A 58 17.66 -7.49 -6.50
N GLN A 59 18.89 -7.76 -6.08
CA GLN A 59 19.85 -6.75 -5.64
C GLN A 59 20.10 -5.67 -6.72
N ASP A 60 20.40 -6.09 -7.97
CA ASP A 60 20.63 -5.15 -9.07
C ASP A 60 19.44 -4.18 -9.31
N SER A 61 18.21 -4.74 -9.20
CA SER A 61 17.00 -3.90 -9.33
C SER A 61 16.82 -2.97 -8.13
N ALA A 62 17.18 -3.40 -6.92
CA ALA A 62 17.15 -2.55 -5.72
C ALA A 62 18.15 -1.40 -5.84
N GLU A 63 19.33 -1.63 -6.40
CA GLU A 63 20.34 -0.61 -6.66
C GLU A 63 19.85 0.44 -7.67
N GLN A 64 19.17 -0.01 -8.75
CA GLN A 64 18.56 0.91 -9.72
C GLN A 64 17.45 1.76 -9.09
N VAL A 65 16.62 1.17 -8.23
CA VAL A 65 15.59 1.88 -7.47
C VAL A 65 16.22 2.91 -6.54
N ALA A 66 17.24 2.52 -5.78
CA ALA A 66 17.97 3.39 -4.87
C ALA A 66 18.59 4.59 -5.59
N LYS A 67 19.23 4.35 -6.75
CA LYS A 67 19.79 5.42 -7.59
C LYS A 67 18.71 6.41 -8.06
N ARG A 68 17.54 5.92 -8.49
CA ARG A 68 16.41 6.76 -8.92
C ARG A 68 15.84 7.60 -7.78
N LEU A 69 15.74 7.01 -6.59
CA LEU A 69 15.16 7.67 -5.42
C LEU A 69 16.18 8.47 -4.60
N ASP A 70 17.47 8.36 -4.93
CA ASP A 70 18.57 8.94 -4.15
C ASP A 70 18.54 8.42 -2.70
N SER A 71 18.62 7.09 -2.56
CA SER A 71 18.38 6.40 -1.30
C SER A 71 19.22 5.12 -1.18
N VAL A 72 18.98 4.32 -0.15
CA VAL A 72 19.70 3.07 0.11
C VAL A 72 19.10 1.89 -0.65
N PRO A 73 19.91 0.99 -1.22
CA PRO A 73 19.41 -0.19 -1.92
C PRO A 73 18.96 -1.27 -0.92
N VAL A 74 17.71 -1.71 -1.01
CA VAL A 74 17.15 -2.78 -0.18
C VAL A 74 16.53 -3.87 -1.06
N ALA A 75 17.23 -5.00 -1.16
CA ALA A 75 16.65 -6.21 -1.73
C ALA A 75 15.74 -6.87 -0.69
N MET A 76 14.47 -7.13 -1.06
CA MET A 76 13.48 -7.71 -0.15
C MET A 76 12.46 -8.53 -0.94
N ASP A 77 12.34 -9.80 -0.61
CA ASP A 77 11.26 -10.67 -1.07
C ASP A 77 10.13 -10.68 -0.03
N VAL A 78 8.97 -10.14 -0.38
CA VAL A 78 7.85 -10.06 0.56
C VAL A 78 7.20 -11.41 0.86
N SER A 79 7.44 -12.44 0.07
CA SER A 79 6.98 -13.81 0.34
C SER A 79 7.82 -14.53 1.40
N ASP A 80 9.04 -14.05 1.68
CA ASP A 80 9.94 -14.56 2.72
C ASP A 80 9.94 -13.61 3.93
N VAL A 81 9.41 -14.10 5.05
CA VAL A 81 9.28 -13.34 6.30
C VAL A 81 10.65 -12.91 6.86
N SER A 82 11.69 -13.72 6.67
CA SER A 82 13.04 -13.37 7.13
C SER A 82 13.63 -12.22 6.31
N SER A 83 13.44 -12.24 4.99
CA SER A 83 13.81 -11.17 4.08
C SER A 83 13.07 -9.87 4.40
N VAL A 84 11.75 -9.97 4.70
CA VAL A 84 10.94 -8.81 5.10
C VAL A 84 11.48 -8.16 6.37
N ARG A 85 11.72 -8.94 7.42
CA ARG A 85 12.25 -8.41 8.70
C ARG A 85 13.61 -7.74 8.49
N ALA A 86 14.53 -8.44 7.84
CA ALA A 86 15.87 -7.89 7.58
C ALA A 86 15.82 -6.60 6.75
N GLY A 87 14.95 -6.53 5.74
CA GLY A 87 14.78 -5.35 4.89
C GLY A 87 14.22 -4.16 5.65
N VAL A 88 13.18 -4.36 6.48
CA VAL A 88 12.59 -3.30 7.30
C VAL A 88 13.57 -2.83 8.39
N ASP A 89 14.21 -3.75 9.10
CA ASP A 89 15.20 -3.44 10.14
C ASP A 89 16.38 -2.65 9.56
N ARG A 90 16.82 -3.00 8.35
CA ARG A 90 17.88 -2.28 7.65
C ARG A 90 17.49 -0.82 7.39
N VAL A 91 16.28 -0.56 6.87
CA VAL A 91 15.79 0.81 6.61
C VAL A 91 15.74 1.62 7.91
N ALA A 92 15.15 1.05 8.96
CA ALA A 92 15.01 1.72 10.24
C ALA A 92 16.38 2.04 10.89
N SER A 93 17.36 1.12 10.77
CA SER A 93 18.70 1.31 11.35
C SER A 93 19.57 2.28 10.54
N GLU A 94 19.56 2.20 9.20
CA GLU A 94 20.38 3.07 8.36
C GLU A 94 19.88 4.52 8.32
N LEU A 95 18.55 4.73 8.41
CA LEU A 95 17.94 6.06 8.34
C LEU A 95 17.46 6.58 9.71
N GLY A 96 17.62 5.78 10.77
CA GLY A 96 17.32 6.14 12.15
C GLY A 96 15.84 6.10 12.52
N ARG A 97 14.92 5.96 11.56
CA ARG A 97 13.47 5.86 11.78
C ARG A 97 12.75 5.29 10.56
N LEU A 98 11.48 4.94 10.75
CA LEU A 98 10.54 4.61 9.67
C LEU A 98 9.17 5.20 10.01
N ASP A 99 8.65 6.09 9.15
CA ASP A 99 7.39 6.81 9.38
C ASP A 99 6.25 6.29 8.52
N ILE A 100 6.56 5.85 7.29
CA ILE A 100 5.55 5.46 6.29
C ILE A 100 5.93 4.11 5.71
N LEU A 101 4.96 3.18 5.69
CA LEU A 101 5.07 1.93 4.94
C LEU A 101 4.00 1.90 3.86
N VAL A 102 4.40 1.63 2.61
CA VAL A 102 3.47 1.31 1.52
C VAL A 102 3.68 -0.14 1.10
N ASN A 103 2.70 -0.98 1.41
CA ASN A 103 2.64 -2.37 0.97
C ASN A 103 2.07 -2.42 -0.45
N ASN A 104 2.95 -2.30 -1.45
CA ASN A 104 2.57 -2.32 -2.86
C ASN A 104 2.95 -3.61 -3.57
N ALA A 105 3.99 -4.33 -3.14
CA ALA A 105 4.38 -5.59 -3.77
C ALA A 105 3.18 -6.53 -3.91
N GLY A 106 2.98 -7.08 -5.10
CA GLY A 106 1.83 -7.93 -5.36
C GLY A 106 1.99 -8.77 -6.62
N LEU A 107 1.27 -9.87 -6.65
CA LEU A 107 1.22 -10.85 -7.72
C LEU A 107 -0.23 -11.13 -8.10
N ASN A 108 -0.49 -11.28 -9.40
CA ASN A 108 -1.77 -11.72 -9.93
C ASN A 108 -1.51 -12.81 -10.97
N ILE A 109 -2.13 -13.97 -10.76
CA ILE A 109 -2.10 -15.11 -11.69
C ILE A 109 -3.55 -15.39 -12.09
N PRO A 110 -4.00 -14.89 -13.27
CA PRO A 110 -5.36 -15.13 -13.73
C PRO A 110 -5.56 -16.60 -14.12
N GLN A 111 -6.55 -17.24 -13.50
CA GLN A 111 -6.90 -18.65 -13.77
C GLN A 111 -8.39 -18.85 -13.53
N GLY A 112 -9.05 -19.65 -14.41
CA GLY A 112 -10.40 -20.13 -14.16
C GLY A 112 -10.46 -20.99 -12.90
N VAL A 113 -11.62 -21.08 -12.25
CA VAL A 113 -11.76 -21.78 -10.96
C VAL A 113 -11.32 -23.24 -11.00
N PHE A 114 -11.46 -23.91 -12.14
CA PHE A 114 -11.05 -25.29 -12.32
C PHE A 114 -9.55 -25.50 -12.64
N ASP A 115 -8.85 -24.40 -12.95
CA ASP A 115 -7.44 -24.42 -13.38
C ASP A 115 -6.50 -23.89 -12.30
N VAL A 116 -7.04 -23.39 -11.18
CA VAL A 116 -6.22 -22.88 -10.06
C VAL A 116 -5.53 -24.05 -9.37
N ASP A 117 -4.19 -24.09 -9.45
CA ASP A 117 -3.38 -25.02 -8.68
C ASP A 117 -2.92 -24.43 -7.34
N GLU A 118 -2.56 -25.30 -6.41
CA GLU A 118 -2.12 -24.93 -5.05
C GLU A 118 -0.91 -23.98 -5.08
N ALA A 119 0.06 -24.22 -5.96
CA ALA A 119 1.27 -23.41 -6.05
C ALA A 119 0.98 -21.98 -6.48
N SER A 120 0.09 -21.79 -7.47
CA SER A 120 -0.38 -20.46 -7.91
C SER A 120 -1.17 -19.75 -6.81
N TRP A 121 -2.03 -20.49 -6.09
CA TRP A 121 -2.78 -19.98 -4.96
C TRP A 121 -1.84 -19.49 -3.86
N ASP A 122 -0.93 -20.34 -3.40
CA ASP A 122 0.03 -20.02 -2.34
C ASP A 122 0.94 -18.85 -2.72
N ALA A 123 1.47 -18.82 -3.94
CA ALA A 123 2.30 -17.71 -4.40
C ALA A 123 1.58 -16.37 -4.33
N VAL A 124 0.28 -16.32 -4.69
CA VAL A 124 -0.53 -15.10 -4.61
C VAL A 124 -0.81 -14.71 -3.15
N LEU A 125 -1.21 -15.66 -2.31
CA LEU A 125 -1.52 -15.38 -0.90
C LEU A 125 -0.26 -15.00 -0.11
N ASP A 126 0.84 -15.70 -0.31
CA ASP A 126 2.12 -15.42 0.35
C ASP A 126 2.64 -14.03 0.00
N THR A 127 2.55 -13.64 -1.27
CA THR A 127 3.00 -12.32 -1.70
C THR A 127 2.07 -11.21 -1.22
N ASN A 128 0.75 -11.34 -1.52
CA ASN A 128 -0.18 -10.22 -1.39
C ASN A 128 -0.71 -10.01 0.03
N LEU A 129 -0.92 -11.08 0.79
CA LEU A 129 -1.56 -11.03 2.11
C LEU A 129 -0.55 -11.29 3.23
N LYS A 130 0.14 -12.42 3.20
CA LYS A 130 1.13 -12.77 4.23
C LYS A 130 2.27 -11.77 4.26
N GLY A 131 2.83 -11.43 3.07
CA GLY A 131 3.89 -10.42 2.95
C GLY A 131 3.46 -9.05 3.47
N THR A 132 2.25 -8.60 3.12
CA THR A 132 1.66 -7.36 3.64
C THR A 132 1.57 -7.37 5.17
N PHE A 133 1.11 -8.48 5.76
CA PHE A 133 1.02 -8.59 7.22
C PHE A 133 2.39 -8.49 7.90
N PHE A 134 3.38 -9.27 7.45
CA PHE A 134 4.69 -9.30 8.11
C PHE A 134 5.51 -8.03 7.87
N ALA A 135 5.37 -7.37 6.72
CA ALA A 135 5.98 -6.06 6.50
C ALA A 135 5.35 -5.00 7.42
N THR A 136 4.02 -5.03 7.56
CA THR A 136 3.31 -4.17 8.51
C THR A 136 3.75 -4.44 9.95
N GLN A 137 3.84 -5.70 10.36
CA GLN A 137 4.27 -6.06 11.72
C GLN A 137 5.68 -5.55 12.03
N ALA A 138 6.63 -5.72 11.10
CA ALA A 138 8.00 -5.26 11.27
C ALA A 138 8.07 -3.73 11.35
N ALA A 139 7.44 -3.02 10.41
CA ALA A 139 7.42 -1.57 10.40
C ALA A 139 6.72 -0.97 11.62
N ALA A 140 5.58 -1.53 12.02
CA ALA A 140 4.80 -1.06 13.17
C ALA A 140 5.58 -1.17 14.50
N ARG A 141 6.47 -2.16 14.66
CA ARG A 141 7.37 -2.23 15.83
C ARG A 141 8.29 -1.02 15.90
N HIS A 142 8.99 -0.70 14.81
CA HIS A 142 9.86 0.47 14.74
C HIS A 142 9.09 1.79 14.96
N MET A 143 7.89 1.92 14.37
CA MET A 143 7.03 3.09 14.56
C MET A 143 6.57 3.23 16.01
N ALA A 144 6.19 2.12 16.66
CA ALA A 144 5.76 2.10 18.07
C ALA A 144 6.92 2.43 19.02
N ASP A 145 8.10 1.84 18.78
CA ASP A 145 9.31 2.10 19.60
C ASP A 145 9.77 3.54 19.48
N CYS A 146 9.67 4.15 18.30
CA CYS A 146 9.96 5.56 18.08
C CYS A 146 8.97 6.49 18.81
N GLY A 147 7.72 6.05 19.01
CA GLY A 147 6.69 6.81 19.74
C GLY A 147 6.11 8.02 18.99
N GLU A 148 6.49 8.26 17.73
CA GLU A 148 6.04 9.39 16.91
C GLU A 148 4.78 9.07 16.07
N GLY A 149 4.26 7.84 16.21
CA GLY A 149 3.20 7.30 15.34
C GLY A 149 3.73 6.87 13.97
N GLY A 150 2.81 6.58 13.05
CA GLY A 150 3.18 6.12 11.71
C GLY A 150 2.01 6.11 10.74
N ARG A 151 2.30 5.85 9.47
CA ARG A 151 1.32 5.73 8.38
C ARG A 151 1.57 4.44 7.59
N ILE A 152 0.58 3.60 7.48
CA ILE A 152 0.63 2.36 6.71
C ILE A 152 -0.43 2.43 5.63
N VAL A 153 -0.02 2.28 4.37
CA VAL A 153 -0.92 2.27 3.21
C VAL A 153 -0.76 0.95 2.47
N ASN A 154 -1.83 0.17 2.44
CA ASN A 154 -1.87 -1.10 1.72
C ASN A 154 -2.43 -0.90 0.31
N VAL A 155 -1.74 -1.36 -0.71
CA VAL A 155 -2.28 -1.40 -2.08
C VAL A 155 -3.15 -2.65 -2.22
N ALA A 156 -4.45 -2.46 -1.98
CA ALA A 156 -5.49 -3.46 -2.21
C ALA A 156 -5.86 -3.53 -3.71
N SER A 157 -7.12 -3.70 -4.02
CA SER A 157 -7.71 -3.68 -5.37
C SER A 157 -9.22 -3.57 -5.25
N GLN A 158 -9.89 -3.06 -6.26
CA GLN A 158 -11.35 -3.24 -6.43
C GLN A 158 -11.76 -4.72 -6.35
N ALA A 159 -10.89 -5.65 -6.82
CA ALA A 159 -11.10 -7.10 -6.72
C ALA A 159 -11.16 -7.63 -5.28
N GLY A 160 -10.77 -6.83 -4.30
CA GLY A 160 -10.97 -7.12 -2.88
C GLY A 160 -12.33 -6.65 -2.34
N VAL A 161 -13.13 -5.94 -3.15
CA VAL A 161 -14.44 -5.38 -2.80
C VAL A 161 -15.55 -6.02 -3.63
N VAL A 162 -15.30 -6.28 -4.92
CA VAL A 162 -16.23 -6.92 -5.84
C VAL A 162 -15.59 -8.11 -6.54
N GLY A 163 -16.41 -9.08 -6.97
CA GLY A 163 -15.94 -10.24 -7.72
C GLY A 163 -15.46 -9.86 -9.13
N ILE A 164 -14.33 -10.43 -9.53
CA ILE A 164 -13.79 -10.34 -10.88
C ILE A 164 -13.47 -11.77 -11.34
N GLU A 165 -13.87 -12.10 -12.55
CA GLU A 165 -13.63 -13.41 -13.16
C GLU A 165 -12.12 -13.74 -13.19
N GLU A 166 -11.80 -15.02 -13.09
CA GLU A 166 -10.43 -15.54 -13.13
C GLU A 166 -9.48 -14.94 -12.05
N ARG A 167 -10.04 -14.48 -10.93
CA ARG A 167 -9.28 -13.80 -9.87
C ARG A 167 -9.52 -14.40 -8.48
N SER A 168 -9.84 -15.71 -8.41
CA SER A 168 -10.16 -16.35 -7.13
C SER A 168 -9.05 -16.17 -6.08
N ALA A 169 -7.80 -16.55 -6.35
CA ALA A 169 -6.68 -16.33 -5.43
C ALA A 169 -6.40 -14.83 -5.21
N TYR A 170 -6.35 -14.06 -6.29
CA TYR A 170 -6.08 -12.62 -6.22
C TYR A 170 -7.15 -11.86 -5.45
N GLY A 171 -8.42 -12.06 -5.80
CA GLY A 171 -9.57 -11.44 -5.11
C GLY A 171 -9.61 -11.80 -3.63
N SER A 172 -9.38 -13.08 -3.29
CA SER A 172 -9.27 -13.54 -1.90
C SER A 172 -8.14 -12.84 -1.15
N SER A 173 -6.95 -12.72 -1.76
CA SER A 173 -5.81 -12.02 -1.16
C SER A 173 -6.09 -10.53 -0.92
N LYS A 174 -6.75 -9.86 -1.89
CA LYS A 174 -7.07 -8.42 -1.79
C LYS A 174 -8.26 -8.15 -0.86
N GLY A 175 -9.25 -9.04 -0.80
CA GLY A 175 -10.31 -9.03 0.22
C GLY A 175 -9.75 -9.23 1.62
N GLY A 176 -8.82 -10.17 1.77
CA GLY A 176 -8.04 -10.35 3.00
C GLY A 176 -7.28 -9.07 3.39
N THR A 177 -6.64 -8.39 2.43
CA THR A 177 -5.93 -7.11 2.67
C THR A 177 -6.88 -6.00 3.12
N VAL A 178 -8.10 -5.92 2.55
CA VAL A 178 -9.13 -4.95 2.97
C VAL A 178 -9.54 -5.18 4.42
N LEU A 179 -9.81 -6.43 4.82
CA LEU A 179 -10.17 -6.73 6.20
C LEU A 179 -8.98 -6.59 7.15
N LEU A 180 -7.79 -7.03 6.75
CA LEU A 180 -6.55 -6.87 7.50
C LEU A 180 -6.27 -5.40 7.83
N THR A 181 -6.51 -4.50 6.88
CA THR A 181 -6.39 -3.06 7.07
C THR A 181 -7.23 -2.57 8.25
N LYS A 182 -8.46 -3.05 8.38
CA LYS A 182 -9.36 -2.67 9.49
C LYS A 182 -8.89 -3.22 10.84
N VAL A 183 -8.47 -4.49 10.86
CA VAL A 183 -7.96 -5.12 12.10
C VAL A 183 -6.73 -4.39 12.61
N LEU A 184 -5.75 -4.17 11.73
CA LEU A 184 -4.51 -3.49 12.09
C LEU A 184 -4.72 -2.02 12.47
N ALA A 185 -5.70 -1.34 11.88
CA ALA A 185 -6.08 0.02 12.27
C ALA A 185 -6.55 0.09 13.74
N ILE A 186 -7.32 -0.91 14.19
CA ILE A 186 -7.78 -1.00 15.58
C ILE A 186 -6.62 -1.30 16.52
N GLU A 187 -5.80 -2.32 16.19
CA GLU A 187 -4.72 -2.79 17.05
C GLU A 187 -3.59 -1.75 17.21
N LEU A 188 -3.27 -1.00 16.13
CA LEU A 188 -2.16 -0.06 16.10
C LEU A 188 -2.53 1.37 16.49
N ALA A 189 -3.82 1.68 16.65
CA ALA A 189 -4.29 3.03 17.02
C ALA A 189 -3.68 3.54 18.34
N GLN A 190 -3.48 2.67 19.33
CA GLN A 190 -2.85 3.02 20.59
C GLN A 190 -1.41 3.54 20.44
N HIS A 191 -0.74 3.19 19.34
CA HIS A 191 0.61 3.66 18.97
C HIS A 191 0.57 4.87 18.01
N ARG A 192 -0.60 5.47 17.77
CA ARG A 192 -0.81 6.59 16.82
C ARG A 192 -0.42 6.23 15.38
N ILE A 193 -0.53 4.95 15.03
CA ILE A 193 -0.30 4.44 13.68
C ILE A 193 -1.64 4.31 12.97
N THR A 194 -1.81 5.00 11.84
CA THR A 194 -2.97 4.79 10.96
C THR A 194 -2.67 3.72 9.93
N VAL A 195 -3.66 2.89 9.65
CA VAL A 195 -3.57 1.84 8.62
C VAL A 195 -4.73 1.99 7.66
N ASN A 196 -4.44 2.27 6.38
CA ASN A 196 -5.44 2.44 5.34
C ASN A 196 -5.08 1.63 4.10
N ALA A 197 -6.03 1.50 3.19
CA ALA A 197 -5.79 0.90 1.88
C ALA A 197 -6.19 1.84 0.75
N VAL A 198 -5.48 1.77 -0.38
CA VAL A 198 -5.96 2.23 -1.68
C VAL A 198 -6.38 1.03 -2.50
N ALA A 199 -7.52 1.10 -3.18
CA ALA A 199 -8.08 0.01 -3.96
C ALA A 199 -8.29 0.46 -5.41
N PRO A 200 -7.24 0.36 -6.26
CA PRO A 200 -7.33 0.75 -7.66
C PRO A 200 -8.14 -0.26 -8.49
N THR A 201 -8.71 0.25 -9.58
CA THR A 201 -9.16 -0.55 -10.73
C THR A 201 -7.98 -0.86 -11.67
N PHE A 202 -8.25 -1.06 -12.95
CA PHE A 202 -7.22 -1.22 -13.97
C PHE A 202 -6.43 0.09 -14.15
N ILE A 203 -5.14 0.02 -13.87
CA ILE A 203 -4.20 1.13 -13.99
C ILE A 203 -3.29 0.87 -15.19
N ALA A 204 -3.10 1.88 -16.02
CA ALA A 204 -2.19 1.82 -17.17
C ALA A 204 -0.73 1.70 -16.69
N THR A 205 -0.22 0.48 -16.72
CA THR A 205 1.16 0.14 -16.35
C THR A 205 1.73 -0.86 -17.35
N GLU A 206 3.01 -1.12 -17.29
CA GLU A 206 3.63 -2.19 -18.11
C GLU A 206 2.95 -3.55 -17.87
N LEU A 207 2.55 -3.84 -16.64
CA LEU A 207 1.90 -5.11 -16.28
C LEU A 207 0.51 -5.29 -16.95
N THR A 208 -0.24 -4.22 -17.13
CA THR A 208 -1.60 -4.24 -17.69
C THR A 208 -1.63 -3.93 -19.19
N ARG A 209 -0.49 -3.59 -19.78
CA ARG A 209 -0.38 -3.17 -21.18
C ARG A 209 -1.01 -4.17 -22.14
N SER A 210 -0.62 -5.45 -22.07
CA SER A 210 -1.13 -6.47 -22.98
C SER A 210 -2.65 -6.66 -22.88
N THR A 211 -3.21 -6.57 -21.68
CA THR A 211 -4.67 -6.63 -21.47
C THR A 211 -5.38 -5.40 -22.05
N LEU A 212 -4.77 -4.21 -21.95
CA LEU A 212 -5.36 -2.96 -22.43
C LEU A 212 -5.16 -2.74 -23.95
N GLU A 213 -4.21 -3.41 -24.56
CA GLU A 213 -3.99 -3.44 -26.01
C GLU A 213 -4.97 -4.38 -26.74
N ASP A 214 -5.57 -5.35 -26.05
CA ASP A 214 -6.67 -6.16 -26.58
C ASP A 214 -7.96 -5.32 -26.63
N PRO A 215 -8.54 -5.06 -27.85
CA PRO A 215 -9.71 -4.20 -27.98
C PRO A 215 -10.94 -4.73 -27.23
N ALA A 216 -11.15 -6.04 -27.20
CA ALA A 216 -12.32 -6.66 -26.56
C ALA A 216 -12.22 -6.53 -25.03
N TRP A 217 -11.04 -6.80 -24.46
CA TRP A 217 -10.80 -6.59 -23.04
C TRP A 217 -10.88 -5.11 -22.65
N ARG A 218 -10.32 -4.23 -23.48
CA ARG A 218 -10.35 -2.79 -23.23
C ARG A 218 -11.78 -2.25 -23.21
N GLU A 219 -12.62 -2.64 -24.18
CA GLU A 219 -14.03 -2.25 -24.22
C GLU A 219 -14.78 -2.77 -23.00
N ARG A 220 -14.58 -4.03 -22.63
CA ARG A 220 -15.20 -4.64 -21.45
C ARG A 220 -14.78 -3.93 -20.15
N ILE A 221 -13.52 -3.53 -20.01
CA ILE A 221 -13.04 -2.76 -18.86
C ILE A 221 -13.67 -1.38 -18.84
N LEU A 222 -13.64 -0.65 -19.95
CA LEU A 222 -14.15 0.72 -20.03
C LEU A 222 -15.67 0.78 -19.84
N SER A 223 -16.43 -0.20 -20.29
CA SER A 223 -17.88 -0.26 -20.06
C SER A 223 -18.28 -0.34 -18.59
N ARG A 224 -17.36 -0.76 -17.71
CA ARG A 224 -17.58 -0.85 -16.27
C ARG A 224 -17.02 0.33 -15.49
N ILE A 225 -16.30 1.26 -16.13
CA ILE A 225 -15.74 2.44 -15.48
C ILE A 225 -16.57 3.67 -15.85
N PRO A 226 -17.44 4.20 -14.97
CA PRO A 226 -18.27 5.37 -15.26
C PRO A 226 -17.49 6.59 -15.77
N LEU A 227 -16.26 6.80 -15.30
CA LEU A 227 -15.41 7.89 -15.78
C LEU A 227 -14.84 7.68 -17.19
N GLY A 228 -15.11 6.51 -17.85
CA GLY A 228 -14.78 6.24 -19.25
C GLY A 228 -13.30 6.10 -19.57
N ARG A 229 -12.43 6.02 -18.57
CA ARG A 229 -10.98 5.81 -18.74
C ARG A 229 -10.41 4.83 -17.73
N VAL A 230 -9.34 4.15 -18.08
CA VAL A 230 -8.49 3.46 -17.10
C VAL A 230 -7.75 4.48 -16.24
N GLY A 231 -7.39 4.08 -15.03
CA GLY A 231 -6.59 4.94 -14.14
C GLY A 231 -5.16 5.08 -14.63
N GLY A 232 -4.53 6.21 -14.32
CA GLY A 232 -3.10 6.41 -14.38
C GLY A 232 -2.41 6.06 -13.06
N VAL A 233 -1.10 5.95 -13.08
CA VAL A 233 -0.29 5.74 -11.85
C VAL A 233 -0.48 6.92 -10.89
N GLU A 234 -0.58 8.12 -11.43
CA GLU A 234 -0.80 9.38 -10.71
C GLU A 234 -2.10 9.39 -9.92
N ASP A 235 -3.19 8.78 -10.42
CA ASP A 235 -4.48 8.71 -9.72
C ASP A 235 -4.32 7.97 -8.36
N VAL A 236 -3.55 6.87 -8.36
CA VAL A 236 -3.32 6.06 -7.15
C VAL A 236 -2.24 6.66 -6.26
N ALA A 237 -1.21 7.24 -6.86
CA ALA A 237 -0.12 7.88 -6.12
C ALA A 237 -0.63 9.07 -5.31
N ALA A 238 -1.50 9.91 -5.89
CA ALA A 238 -2.14 11.04 -5.18
C ALA A 238 -2.94 10.58 -3.96
N ALA A 239 -3.75 9.50 -4.11
CA ALA A 239 -4.50 8.92 -3.01
C ALA A 239 -3.57 8.36 -1.91
N THR A 240 -2.43 7.76 -2.31
CA THR A 240 -1.42 7.24 -1.38
C THR A 240 -0.72 8.36 -0.61
N VAL A 241 -0.32 9.44 -1.28
CA VAL A 241 0.26 10.63 -0.63
C VAL A 241 -0.73 11.23 0.37
N TYR A 242 -2.03 11.36 0.01
CA TYR A 242 -3.06 11.82 0.93
C TYR A 242 -3.09 10.96 2.20
N LEU A 243 -3.22 9.63 2.07
CA LEU A 243 -3.31 8.72 3.23
C LEU A 243 -2.03 8.66 4.07
N ALA A 244 -0.88 8.97 3.47
CA ALA A 244 0.41 9.06 4.17
C ALA A 244 0.63 10.40 4.86
N SER A 245 -0.14 11.45 4.51
CA SER A 245 0.08 12.82 4.94
C SER A 245 -0.65 13.19 6.24
N PRO A 246 -0.29 14.33 6.86
CA PRO A 246 -1.03 14.88 8.00
C PRO A 246 -2.51 15.17 7.69
N ALA A 247 -2.88 15.43 6.43
CA ALA A 247 -4.26 15.68 6.02
C ALA A 247 -5.20 14.48 6.27
N ALA A 248 -4.64 13.26 6.40
CA ALA A 248 -5.38 12.04 6.69
C ALA A 248 -5.26 11.59 8.16
N GLU A 249 -4.89 12.45 9.08
CA GLU A 249 -4.62 12.08 10.49
C GLU A 249 -5.80 11.37 11.16
N MET A 250 -7.02 11.73 10.81
CA MET A 250 -8.25 11.13 11.36
C MET A 250 -8.79 9.97 10.51
N VAL A 251 -8.06 9.55 9.47
CA VAL A 251 -8.47 8.46 8.59
C VAL A 251 -7.67 7.20 8.95
N THR A 252 -8.36 6.17 9.45
CA THR A 252 -7.77 4.86 9.72
C THR A 252 -8.80 3.74 9.50
N GLY A 253 -8.36 2.56 9.06
CA GLY A 253 -9.22 1.42 8.74
C GLY A 253 -10.00 1.59 7.44
N HIS A 254 -9.74 2.64 6.66
CA HIS A 254 -10.46 2.95 5.43
C HIS A 254 -9.81 2.29 4.20
N THR A 255 -10.68 1.92 3.25
CA THR A 255 -10.26 1.50 1.91
C THR A 255 -10.75 2.53 0.91
N LEU A 256 -9.82 3.33 0.39
CA LEU A 256 -10.10 4.37 -0.60
C LEU A 256 -10.10 3.75 -2.00
N LEU A 257 -11.27 3.67 -2.61
CA LEU A 257 -11.44 3.21 -3.98
C LEU A 257 -10.91 4.27 -4.95
N VAL A 258 -10.05 3.84 -5.89
CA VAL A 258 -9.51 4.66 -6.98
C VAL A 258 -9.83 3.93 -8.28
N ASP A 259 -11.12 3.88 -8.60
CA ASP A 259 -11.68 2.93 -9.56
C ASP A 259 -12.57 3.56 -10.64
N GLY A 260 -12.64 4.89 -10.68
CA GLY A 260 -13.47 5.61 -11.64
C GLY A 260 -14.97 5.30 -11.56
N GLY A 261 -15.41 4.78 -10.40
CA GLY A 261 -16.81 4.43 -10.13
C GLY A 261 -17.17 2.97 -10.46
N TRP A 262 -16.20 2.11 -10.76
CA TRP A 262 -16.45 0.68 -11.06
C TRP A 262 -17.29 -0.01 -10.00
N THR A 263 -17.08 0.28 -8.72
CA THR A 263 -17.78 -0.38 -7.60
C THR A 263 -18.99 0.40 -7.09
N ALA A 264 -19.43 1.43 -7.80
CA ALA A 264 -20.54 2.29 -7.36
C ALA A 264 -21.94 1.70 -7.64
N TRP A 265 -22.04 0.60 -8.37
CA TRP A 265 -23.27 -0.13 -8.72
C TRP A 265 -23.20 -1.63 -8.48
#